data_2d6b56de508f2e92ca0d819157c97941
#
_entry.id   2d6b56de508f2e92ca0d819157c97941
#
_cell.length_a   1.000
_cell.length_b   1.000
_cell.length_c   1.000
_cell.angle_alpha   90.00
_cell.angle_beta   90.00
_cell.angle_gamma   90.00
#
_symmetry.space_group_name_H-M   'P 1'
#
loop_
_entity.id
_entity.type
_entity.pdbx_description
1 polymer ?
#
loop_
_entity_poly.entity_id
_entity_poly.type
_entity_poly.pdbx_seq_one_letter_code
_entity_poly.pdbx_strand_id
1 'polypeptide(L)'
;MIYSGLVEKSTRKCVAEVKEKMKNKLIKKVLTAAAAVLLAFVLAAGGTVTALWRNELSSVASIEMLVDANAENKSAPVYIMDVKGDYYFDKFIVEGGVSNDSELIQFILDNITKGIIPITIAAPDIGCSSFTAVNSDGTRYFGRNYDFSTSTAMIVRTNPGNGRYASISSADLQFLGIKDGAPVDSLMQKMICLAAAYAPLDGINEAGVSCGIYMTYQGPDGEVTATDQNTEKPDLTSTTMLRMILDYAGSVEEAVALVEQYDLHDSANTSFHYMVADSTGKSAILEWVAAEDETDTDGTKRELKVYYNDDDAVLGEKEAENQFQYITNYIVTPDYYSADEHKKGLDRYEEIERMINSDGTNTDGVVTKEKALEVLETVGRRKWDSRNGKSDSNGITVWSALYDLTNKTAVWVSNEEFDNPDAVV
;
A
#
# COMPACT_ATOMS: atom_id res chain seq x y z
N MET A 1 -54.84 22.33 -33.01
CA MET A 1 -53.36 22.26 -33.18
C MET A 1 -52.58 21.92 -31.87
N ILE A 2 -53.19 21.99 -30.69
CA ILE A 2 -52.45 21.69 -29.42
C ILE A 2 -52.39 20.18 -29.10
N TYR A 3 -53.35 19.38 -29.57
CA TYR A 3 -53.42 17.94 -29.28
C TYR A 3 -52.40 17.09 -30.08
N SER A 4 -51.98 17.51 -31.27
CA SER A 4 -51.00 16.76 -32.07
C SER A 4 -49.55 16.83 -31.52
N GLY A 5 -49.17 17.95 -30.89
CA GLY A 5 -47.81 18.14 -30.33
C GLY A 5 -47.55 17.35 -29.03
N LEU A 6 -48.61 17.09 -28.24
CA LEU A 6 -48.51 16.28 -27.03
C LEU A 6 -48.35 14.79 -27.31
N VAL A 7 -49.06 14.28 -28.33
CA VAL A 7 -48.95 12.88 -28.75
C VAL A 7 -47.59 12.60 -29.36
N GLU A 8 -47.06 13.52 -30.17
CA GLU A 8 -45.75 13.37 -30.81
C GLU A 8 -44.61 13.38 -29.79
N LYS A 9 -44.69 14.24 -28.76
CA LYS A 9 -43.69 14.32 -27.67
C LYS A 9 -43.71 13.09 -26.76
N SER A 10 -44.91 12.53 -26.49
CA SER A 10 -45.08 11.29 -25.73
C SER A 10 -44.53 10.07 -26.49
N THR A 11 -44.75 10.02 -27.79
CA THR A 11 -44.29 8.93 -28.66
C THR A 11 -42.76 8.96 -28.79
N ARG A 12 -42.15 10.14 -28.94
CA ARG A 12 -40.69 10.29 -29.00
C ARG A 12 -40.03 9.87 -27.69
N LYS A 13 -40.62 10.21 -26.52
CA LYS A 13 -40.12 9.80 -25.22
C LYS A 13 -40.19 8.28 -25.02
N CYS A 14 -41.34 7.67 -25.40
CA CYS A 14 -41.51 6.23 -25.34
C CYS A 14 -40.52 5.47 -26.26
N VAL A 15 -40.28 5.99 -27.47
CA VAL A 15 -39.32 5.41 -28.43
C VAL A 15 -37.88 5.55 -27.89
N ALA A 16 -37.54 6.67 -27.22
CA ALA A 16 -36.22 6.85 -26.60
C ALA A 16 -36.01 5.87 -25.44
N GLU A 17 -36.98 5.71 -24.55
CA GLU A 17 -36.96 4.75 -23.44
C GLU A 17 -36.86 3.30 -23.91
N VAL A 18 -37.55 2.95 -24.98
CA VAL A 18 -37.48 1.61 -25.61
C VAL A 18 -36.09 1.38 -26.23
N LYS A 19 -35.52 2.40 -26.91
CA LYS A 19 -34.16 2.31 -27.47
C LYS A 19 -33.12 2.15 -26.38
N GLU A 20 -33.23 2.88 -25.25
CA GLU A 20 -32.34 2.78 -24.14
C GLU A 20 -32.44 1.41 -23.42
N LYS A 21 -33.65 0.92 -23.18
CA LYS A 21 -33.90 -0.46 -22.69
C LYS A 21 -33.33 -1.52 -23.62
N MET A 22 -33.49 -1.34 -24.94
CA MET A 22 -32.89 -2.26 -25.92
C MET A 22 -31.37 -2.19 -25.94
N LYS A 23 -30.78 -1.00 -25.83
CA LYS A 23 -29.33 -0.80 -25.73
C LYS A 23 -28.76 -1.47 -24.45
N ASN A 24 -29.41 -1.25 -23.32
CA ASN A 24 -29.00 -1.87 -22.03
C ASN A 24 -29.20 -3.40 -22.04
N LYS A 25 -30.28 -3.89 -22.70
CA LYS A 25 -30.51 -5.32 -22.91
C LYS A 25 -29.48 -5.95 -23.86
N LEU A 26 -29.05 -5.20 -24.88
CA LEU A 26 -28.03 -5.61 -25.83
C LEU A 26 -26.65 -5.65 -25.14
N ILE A 27 -26.29 -4.63 -24.35
CA ILE A 27 -25.06 -4.57 -23.58
C ILE A 27 -25.00 -5.73 -22.56
N LYS A 28 -26.10 -5.98 -21.83
CA LYS A 28 -26.18 -7.15 -20.94
C LYS A 28 -26.01 -8.47 -21.68
N LYS A 29 -26.62 -8.60 -22.86
CA LYS A 29 -26.49 -9.80 -23.71
C LYS A 29 -25.05 -9.98 -24.23
N VAL A 30 -24.40 -8.88 -24.62
CA VAL A 30 -22.97 -8.91 -25.07
C VAL A 30 -22.06 -9.29 -23.93
N LEU A 31 -22.26 -8.73 -22.74
CA LEU A 31 -21.48 -9.08 -21.55
C LEU A 31 -21.72 -10.54 -21.12
N THR A 32 -22.97 -10.99 -21.15
CA THR A 32 -23.30 -12.40 -20.85
C THR A 32 -22.78 -13.36 -21.92
N ALA A 33 -22.78 -12.95 -23.19
CA ALA A 33 -22.24 -13.74 -24.29
C ALA A 33 -20.70 -13.77 -24.23
N ALA A 34 -20.03 -12.66 -23.86
CA ALA A 34 -18.59 -12.64 -23.64
C ALA A 34 -18.17 -13.53 -22.45
N ALA A 35 -18.92 -13.48 -21.34
CA ALA A 35 -18.71 -14.39 -20.22
C ALA A 35 -19.00 -15.86 -20.58
N ALA A 36 -20.02 -16.13 -21.38
CA ALA A 36 -20.35 -17.47 -21.85
C ALA A 36 -19.35 -18.00 -22.88
N VAL A 37 -18.79 -17.13 -23.73
CA VAL A 37 -17.71 -17.48 -24.65
C VAL A 37 -16.41 -17.74 -23.89
N LEU A 38 -16.12 -16.96 -22.85
CA LEU A 38 -14.99 -17.20 -21.95
C LEU A 38 -15.15 -18.56 -21.24
N LEU A 39 -16.34 -18.83 -20.73
CA LEU A 39 -16.69 -20.10 -20.09
C LEU A 39 -16.65 -21.28 -21.09
N ALA A 40 -17.17 -21.08 -22.30
CA ALA A 40 -17.15 -22.08 -23.37
C ALA A 40 -15.73 -22.32 -23.92
N PHE A 41 -14.88 -21.28 -23.95
CA PHE A 41 -13.45 -21.41 -24.28
C PHE A 41 -12.70 -22.19 -23.20
N VAL A 42 -12.99 -21.95 -21.92
CA VAL A 42 -12.46 -22.73 -20.78
C VAL A 42 -12.92 -24.18 -20.86
N LEU A 43 -14.15 -24.44 -21.28
CA LEU A 43 -14.69 -25.80 -21.41
C LEU A 43 -14.26 -26.51 -22.72
N ALA A 44 -14.11 -25.81 -23.82
CA ALA A 44 -13.76 -26.39 -25.13
C ALA A 44 -12.26 -26.58 -25.34
N ALA A 45 -11.43 -25.73 -24.72
CA ALA A 45 -9.97 -25.87 -24.75
C ALA A 45 -9.40 -26.70 -23.60
N GLY A 46 -10.20 -27.55 -22.99
CA GLY A 46 -10.09 -28.35 -21.77
C GLY A 46 -8.75 -28.94 -21.34
N GLY A 47 -7.66 -28.24 -21.45
CA GLY A 47 -6.34 -28.61 -20.95
C GLY A 47 -5.31 -27.48 -21.09
N THR A 48 -5.35 -26.72 -22.17
CA THR A 48 -4.35 -25.68 -22.45
C THR A 48 -4.67 -24.35 -21.79
N VAL A 49 -5.94 -23.93 -21.75
CA VAL A 49 -6.35 -22.66 -21.14
C VAL A 49 -6.29 -22.74 -19.61
N THR A 50 -6.73 -23.87 -19.03
CA THR A 50 -6.60 -24.12 -17.58
C THR A 50 -5.13 -24.17 -17.14
N ALA A 51 -4.21 -24.64 -17.99
CA ALA A 51 -2.79 -24.62 -17.68
C ALA A 51 -2.21 -23.19 -17.69
N LEU A 52 -2.64 -22.34 -18.64
CA LEU A 52 -2.16 -20.96 -18.80
C LEU A 52 -2.69 -20.00 -17.71
N TRP A 53 -3.83 -20.30 -17.08
CA TRP A 53 -4.48 -19.46 -16.06
C TRP A 53 -4.54 -20.15 -14.69
N ARG A 54 -3.82 -21.25 -14.51
CA ARG A 54 -3.92 -22.08 -13.31
C ARG A 54 -3.60 -21.30 -12.04
N ASN A 55 -2.56 -20.49 -12.06
CA ASN A 55 -2.11 -19.74 -10.90
C ASN A 55 -3.09 -18.61 -10.60
N GLU A 56 -3.51 -17.85 -11.60
CA GLU A 56 -4.45 -16.75 -11.47
C GLU A 56 -5.81 -17.22 -10.96
N LEU A 57 -6.36 -18.29 -11.55
CA LEU A 57 -7.64 -18.86 -11.11
C LEU A 57 -7.54 -19.45 -9.69
N SER A 58 -6.41 -20.05 -9.33
CA SER A 58 -6.19 -20.56 -7.97
C SER A 58 -6.03 -19.43 -6.96
N SER A 59 -5.37 -18.32 -7.34
CA SER A 59 -5.27 -17.11 -6.51
C SER A 59 -6.65 -16.48 -6.28
N VAL A 60 -7.43 -16.31 -7.35
CA VAL A 60 -8.82 -15.80 -7.25
C VAL A 60 -9.70 -16.69 -6.38
N ALA A 61 -9.55 -18.02 -6.47
CA ALA A 61 -10.31 -18.97 -5.66
C ALA A 61 -9.92 -18.97 -4.18
N SER A 62 -8.75 -18.43 -3.84
CA SER A 62 -8.28 -18.30 -2.45
C SER A 62 -8.77 -17.03 -1.75
N ILE A 63 -9.43 -16.11 -2.49
CA ILE A 63 -9.93 -14.87 -1.89
C ILE A 63 -11.02 -15.18 -0.89
N GLU A 64 -10.77 -14.84 0.36
CA GLU A 64 -11.64 -15.01 1.50
C GLU A 64 -11.83 -13.67 2.22
N MET A 65 -13.02 -13.39 2.71
CA MET A 65 -13.30 -12.25 3.57
C MET A 65 -12.97 -12.64 5.02
N LEU A 66 -12.07 -11.88 5.65
CA LEU A 66 -11.62 -12.09 7.02
C LEU A 66 -12.42 -11.25 8.02
N VAL A 67 -12.73 -10.01 7.64
CA VAL A 67 -13.44 -9.06 8.49
C VAL A 67 -14.62 -8.50 7.70
N ASP A 68 -15.80 -8.56 8.28
CA ASP A 68 -17.01 -7.96 7.71
C ASP A 68 -16.97 -6.42 7.80
N ALA A 69 -17.65 -5.77 6.86
CA ALA A 69 -17.88 -4.33 6.95
C ALA A 69 -18.76 -3.99 8.16
N ASN A 70 -18.41 -2.95 8.89
CA ASN A 70 -19.21 -2.44 10.00
C ASN A 70 -19.67 -1.00 9.71
N ALA A 71 -20.94 -0.85 9.34
CA ALA A 71 -21.54 0.44 8.99
C ALA A 71 -21.57 1.44 10.15
N GLU A 72 -21.67 0.96 11.41
CA GLU A 72 -21.69 1.81 12.60
C GLU A 72 -20.35 2.49 12.80
N ASN A 73 -19.25 1.78 12.53
CA ASN A 73 -17.89 2.27 12.63
C ASN A 73 -17.35 2.84 11.30
N LYS A 74 -18.17 2.87 10.23
CA LYS A 74 -17.74 3.25 8.87
C LYS A 74 -16.53 2.43 8.40
N SER A 75 -16.45 1.16 8.82
CA SER A 75 -15.37 0.27 8.41
C SER A 75 -15.75 -0.55 7.19
N ALA A 76 -14.77 -0.77 6.34
CA ALA A 76 -14.90 -1.58 5.13
C ALA A 76 -14.45 -3.03 5.38
N PRO A 77 -14.82 -3.98 4.51
CA PRO A 77 -14.40 -5.37 4.67
C PRO A 77 -12.91 -5.54 4.41
N VAL A 78 -12.35 -6.60 5.01
CA VAL A 78 -10.97 -7.02 4.80
C VAL A 78 -10.95 -8.41 4.17
N TYR A 79 -10.13 -8.56 3.15
CA TYR A 79 -9.94 -9.82 2.45
C TYR A 79 -8.52 -10.34 2.60
N ILE A 80 -8.34 -11.64 2.34
CA ILE A 80 -7.04 -12.26 2.17
C ILE A 80 -6.99 -12.99 0.83
N MET A 81 -5.81 -13.02 0.22
CA MET A 81 -5.55 -13.75 -1.01
C MET A 81 -4.20 -14.44 -0.96
N ASP A 82 -4.16 -15.72 -1.35
CA ASP A 82 -2.93 -16.44 -1.64
C ASP A 82 -2.57 -16.28 -3.11
N VAL A 83 -1.55 -15.54 -3.43
CA VAL A 83 -1.04 -15.43 -4.79
C VAL A 83 -0.25 -16.69 -5.14
N LYS A 84 -0.68 -17.41 -6.16
CA LYS A 84 -0.05 -18.65 -6.62
C LYS A 84 0.90 -18.38 -7.77
N GLY A 85 2.06 -19.06 -7.73
CA GLY A 85 3.10 -18.92 -8.75
C GLY A 85 3.95 -17.66 -8.56
N ASP A 86 4.71 -17.34 -9.58
CA ASP A 86 5.71 -16.27 -9.58
C ASP A 86 5.15 -14.89 -9.91
N TYR A 87 3.84 -14.78 -10.19
CA TYR A 87 3.14 -13.53 -10.62
C TYR A 87 3.97 -12.64 -11.57
N TYR A 88 4.87 -13.25 -12.36
CA TYR A 88 5.69 -12.60 -13.39
C TYR A 88 6.64 -11.50 -12.91
N PHE A 89 6.95 -11.42 -11.61
CA PHE A 89 7.79 -10.33 -11.10
C PHE A 89 9.26 -10.47 -11.51
N ASP A 90 9.79 -11.71 -11.64
CA ASP A 90 11.13 -11.93 -12.25
C ASP A 90 11.19 -11.37 -13.68
N LYS A 91 10.11 -11.58 -14.45
CA LYS A 91 10.02 -11.03 -15.81
C LYS A 91 9.99 -9.50 -15.77
N PHE A 92 9.21 -8.91 -14.85
CA PHE A 92 9.13 -7.46 -14.67
C PHE A 92 10.51 -6.83 -14.41
N ILE A 93 11.27 -7.41 -13.50
CA ILE A 93 12.63 -6.96 -13.17
C ILE A 93 13.59 -7.13 -14.37
N VAL A 94 13.57 -8.28 -15.04
CA VAL A 94 14.44 -8.56 -16.20
C VAL A 94 14.15 -7.64 -17.39
N GLU A 95 12.90 -7.22 -17.59
CA GLU A 95 12.50 -6.26 -18.63
C GLU A 95 12.85 -4.80 -18.26
N GLY A 96 13.42 -4.53 -17.08
CA GLY A 96 13.87 -3.22 -16.64
C GLY A 96 12.84 -2.42 -15.85
N GLY A 97 11.76 -3.06 -15.43
CA GLY A 97 10.69 -2.41 -14.69
C GLY A 97 9.84 -1.47 -15.54
N VAL A 98 9.28 -0.43 -14.91
CA VAL A 98 8.45 0.58 -15.58
C VAL A 98 8.62 1.95 -14.93
N SER A 99 8.53 3.01 -15.73
CA SER A 99 8.75 4.39 -15.31
C SER A 99 7.48 5.17 -14.93
N ASN A 100 6.32 4.53 -14.97
CA ASN A 100 5.06 5.16 -14.55
C ASN A 100 3.93 4.15 -14.34
N ASP A 101 2.87 4.61 -13.66
CA ASP A 101 1.69 3.78 -13.36
C ASP A 101 0.98 3.23 -14.61
N SER A 102 0.99 3.96 -15.72
CA SER A 102 0.32 3.49 -16.96
C SER A 102 1.04 2.27 -17.54
N GLU A 103 2.35 2.27 -17.50
CA GLU A 103 3.18 1.13 -17.92
C GLU A 103 3.04 -0.05 -16.96
N LEU A 104 2.95 0.21 -15.63
CA LEU A 104 2.67 -0.81 -14.63
C LEU A 104 1.31 -1.47 -14.90
N ILE A 105 0.28 -0.68 -15.13
CA ILE A 105 -1.05 -1.17 -15.50
C ILE A 105 -0.98 -2.02 -16.77
N GLN A 106 -0.24 -1.57 -17.79
CA GLN A 106 -0.10 -2.31 -19.03
C GLN A 106 0.63 -3.64 -18.81
N PHE A 107 1.70 -3.65 -18.01
CA PHE A 107 2.40 -4.89 -17.67
C PHE A 107 1.48 -5.89 -16.95
N ILE A 108 0.68 -5.43 -15.97
CA ILE A 108 -0.29 -6.25 -15.25
C ILE A 108 -1.38 -6.77 -16.22
N LEU A 109 -1.86 -5.92 -17.11
CA LEU A 109 -2.85 -6.32 -18.13
C LEU A 109 -2.30 -7.42 -19.05
N ASP A 110 -1.09 -7.27 -19.52
CA ASP A 110 -0.51 -8.21 -20.50
C ASP A 110 -0.14 -9.56 -19.87
N ASN A 111 0.34 -9.57 -18.65
CA ASN A 111 0.90 -10.77 -18.02
C ASN A 111 -0.06 -11.44 -17.03
N ILE A 112 -0.77 -10.68 -16.21
CA ILE A 112 -1.61 -11.21 -15.13
C ILE A 112 -3.07 -11.34 -15.57
N THR A 113 -3.69 -10.24 -16.00
CA THR A 113 -5.12 -10.23 -16.35
C THR A 113 -5.38 -10.47 -17.83
N LYS A 114 -4.33 -10.53 -18.64
CA LYS A 114 -4.35 -10.87 -20.09
C LYS A 114 -5.37 -10.07 -20.87
N GLY A 115 -5.41 -8.75 -20.61
CA GLY A 115 -6.22 -7.80 -21.37
C GLY A 115 -7.68 -7.69 -20.94
N ILE A 116 -8.12 -8.34 -19.86
CA ILE A 116 -9.54 -8.42 -19.52
C ILE A 116 -10.04 -7.29 -18.61
N ILE A 117 -9.15 -6.57 -17.87
CA ILE A 117 -9.58 -5.71 -16.76
C ILE A 117 -8.92 -4.33 -16.79
N PRO A 118 -9.69 -3.24 -16.81
CA PRO A 118 -9.17 -1.89 -16.61
C PRO A 118 -8.83 -1.69 -15.14
N ILE A 119 -7.59 -1.31 -14.83
CA ILE A 119 -7.13 -0.86 -13.53
C ILE A 119 -6.93 0.65 -13.60
N THR A 120 -7.23 1.36 -12.51
CA THR A 120 -7.01 2.81 -12.41
C THR A 120 -6.31 3.08 -11.10
N ILE A 121 -5.17 3.77 -11.12
CA ILE A 121 -4.47 4.23 -9.93
C ILE A 121 -4.91 5.67 -9.65
N ALA A 122 -5.30 5.96 -8.40
CA ALA A 122 -5.77 7.28 -7.98
C ALA A 122 -4.80 7.88 -6.96
N ALA A 123 -4.58 9.21 -7.03
CA ALA A 123 -3.78 9.93 -6.05
C ALA A 123 -4.54 10.06 -4.71
N PRO A 124 -3.95 9.69 -3.59
CA PRO A 124 -4.56 9.78 -2.28
C PRO A 124 -4.02 10.96 -1.44
N ASP A 125 -4.81 11.40 -0.46
CA ASP A 125 -4.33 12.15 0.71
C ASP A 125 -4.18 11.15 1.88
N ILE A 126 -3.01 10.52 1.98
CA ILE A 126 -2.71 9.44 2.91
C ILE A 126 -1.98 9.98 4.14
N GLY A 127 -2.44 9.58 5.33
CA GLY A 127 -1.66 9.65 6.55
C GLY A 127 -0.99 8.30 6.85
N CYS A 128 0.12 8.32 7.54
CA CYS A 128 0.81 7.09 7.91
C CYS A 128 1.67 7.30 9.15
N SER A 129 1.98 6.21 9.87
CA SER A 129 3.01 6.20 10.89
C SER A 129 3.61 4.81 11.07
N SER A 130 4.88 4.73 11.44
CA SER A 130 5.54 3.49 11.85
C SER A 130 6.63 3.74 12.89
N PHE A 131 7.02 2.64 13.51
CA PHE A 131 8.12 2.61 14.46
C PHE A 131 8.77 1.23 14.47
N THR A 132 10.03 1.19 14.91
CA THR A 132 10.69 -0.05 15.33
C THR A 132 10.72 -0.12 16.85
N ALA A 133 10.71 -1.34 17.40
CA ALA A 133 10.79 -1.59 18.84
C ALA A 133 11.38 -2.97 19.13
N VAL A 134 11.76 -3.20 20.38
CA VAL A 134 12.22 -4.51 20.85
C VAL A 134 11.52 -4.89 22.14
N ASN A 135 11.21 -6.19 22.31
CA ASN A 135 10.72 -6.73 23.56
C ASN A 135 11.90 -7.15 24.47
N SER A 136 11.65 -7.31 25.75
CA SER A 136 12.64 -7.76 26.76
C SER A 136 13.26 -9.13 26.48
N ASP A 137 12.59 -9.97 25.65
CA ASP A 137 13.11 -11.27 25.20
C ASP A 137 13.94 -11.18 23.91
N GLY A 138 14.12 -9.96 23.36
CA GLY A 138 14.83 -9.71 22.11
C GLY A 138 13.97 -9.75 20.85
N THR A 139 12.68 -10.01 20.96
CA THR A 139 11.76 -9.97 19.83
C THR A 139 11.69 -8.57 19.23
N ARG A 140 11.92 -8.45 17.93
CA ARG A 140 11.94 -7.18 17.19
C ARG A 140 10.60 -6.94 16.52
N TYR A 141 10.10 -5.70 16.62
CA TYR A 141 8.83 -5.29 16.06
C TYR A 141 8.98 -4.15 15.04
N PHE A 142 8.13 -4.20 14.03
CA PHE A 142 7.85 -3.08 13.14
C PHE A 142 6.34 -2.79 13.21
N GLY A 143 5.98 -1.66 13.80
CA GLY A 143 4.60 -1.20 13.91
C GLY A 143 4.22 -0.29 12.76
N ARG A 144 3.00 -0.40 12.23
CA ARG A 144 2.51 0.33 11.06
C ARG A 144 1.05 0.72 11.20
N ASN A 145 0.73 2.00 11.00
CA ASN A 145 -0.63 2.52 10.76
C ASN A 145 -0.73 3.05 9.34
N TYR A 146 -1.73 2.59 8.61
CA TYR A 146 -2.10 3.12 7.30
C TYR A 146 -3.40 3.92 7.43
N ASP A 147 -3.30 5.25 7.26
CA ASP A 147 -4.42 6.16 7.41
C ASP A 147 -4.92 6.62 6.05
N PHE A 148 -6.22 6.45 5.80
CA PHE A 148 -6.85 6.87 4.56
C PHE A 148 -8.34 7.19 4.78
N SER A 149 -9.13 7.24 3.72
CA SER A 149 -10.59 7.17 3.77
C SER A 149 -11.06 5.72 3.93
N THR A 150 -12.33 5.50 4.22
CA THR A 150 -12.90 4.16 4.26
C THR A 150 -12.63 3.41 2.96
N SER A 151 -11.85 2.33 3.03
CA SER A 151 -11.45 1.54 1.87
C SER A 151 -11.34 0.06 2.20
N THR A 152 -11.55 -0.79 1.20
CA THR A 152 -11.43 -2.24 1.32
C THR A 152 -9.96 -2.63 1.29
N ALA A 153 -9.49 -3.28 2.35
CA ALA A 153 -8.12 -3.76 2.45
C ALA A 153 -8.00 -5.23 2.04
N MET A 154 -6.81 -5.60 1.59
CA MET A 154 -6.46 -6.98 1.26
C MET A 154 -5.11 -7.35 1.85
N ILE A 155 -5.07 -8.44 2.61
CA ILE A 155 -3.85 -9.12 3.01
C ILE A 155 -3.45 -10.06 1.86
N VAL A 156 -2.25 -9.87 1.32
CA VAL A 156 -1.72 -10.63 0.20
C VAL A 156 -0.59 -11.52 0.67
N ARG A 157 -0.75 -12.82 0.55
CA ARG A 157 0.31 -13.80 0.82
C ARG A 157 0.93 -14.24 -0.50
N THR A 158 2.24 -14.14 -0.61
CA THR A 158 3.00 -14.61 -1.78
C THR A 158 3.98 -15.71 -1.38
N ASN A 159 4.21 -16.64 -2.29
CA ASN A 159 5.29 -17.62 -2.20
C ASN A 159 5.78 -17.92 -3.61
N PRO A 160 6.59 -17.02 -4.17
CA PRO A 160 6.97 -17.08 -5.59
C PRO A 160 7.92 -18.24 -5.93
N GLY A 161 8.73 -18.71 -4.97
CA GLY A 161 9.80 -19.65 -5.24
C GLY A 161 10.98 -19.00 -5.99
N ASN A 162 11.76 -19.80 -6.71
CA ASN A 162 12.90 -19.36 -7.54
C ASN A 162 13.97 -18.54 -6.78
N GLY A 163 14.11 -18.78 -5.46
CA GLY A 163 15.07 -18.04 -4.63
C GLY A 163 14.56 -16.69 -4.13
N ARG A 164 13.29 -16.33 -4.41
CA ARG A 164 12.61 -15.17 -3.82
C ARG A 164 11.93 -15.56 -2.52
N TYR A 165 11.82 -14.62 -1.61
CA TYR A 165 11.19 -14.79 -0.30
C TYR A 165 9.66 -14.86 -0.40
N ALA A 166 9.06 -15.72 0.39
CA ALA A 166 7.63 -15.65 0.68
C ALA A 166 7.35 -14.41 1.54
N SER A 167 6.15 -13.82 1.38
CA SER A 167 5.80 -12.61 2.14
C SER A 167 4.31 -12.51 2.44
N ILE A 168 4.00 -11.68 3.45
CA ILE A 168 2.67 -11.16 3.74
C ILE A 168 2.73 -9.66 3.57
N SER A 169 1.82 -9.08 2.79
CA SER A 169 1.73 -7.64 2.56
C SER A 169 0.29 -7.16 2.63
N SER A 170 0.10 -5.86 2.84
CA SER A 170 -1.20 -5.21 2.85
C SER A 170 -1.36 -4.33 1.61
N ALA A 171 -2.53 -4.37 0.99
CA ALA A 171 -2.89 -3.55 -0.16
C ALA A 171 -4.25 -2.89 0.06
N ASP A 172 -4.41 -1.66 -0.43
CA ASP A 172 -5.68 -0.95 -0.49
C ASP A 172 -6.30 -1.14 -1.88
N LEU A 173 -7.44 -1.80 -1.93
CA LEU A 173 -8.12 -2.14 -3.18
C LEU A 173 -8.73 -0.92 -3.88
N GLN A 174 -8.82 0.24 -3.21
CA GLN A 174 -9.27 1.47 -3.83
C GLN A 174 -8.31 1.90 -4.95
N PHE A 175 -7.00 1.70 -4.79
CA PHE A 175 -6.01 1.97 -5.83
C PHE A 175 -6.11 1.03 -7.03
N LEU A 176 -6.79 -0.09 -6.86
CA LEU A 176 -7.09 -1.03 -7.95
C LEU A 176 -8.48 -0.83 -8.56
N GLY A 177 -9.22 0.21 -8.11
CA GLY A 177 -10.52 0.57 -8.64
C GLY A 177 -11.73 0.01 -7.88
N ILE A 178 -11.53 -0.65 -6.72
CA ILE A 178 -12.60 -1.05 -5.80
C ILE A 178 -12.78 0.06 -4.78
N LYS A 179 -13.70 0.99 -5.07
CA LYS A 179 -13.86 2.27 -4.36
C LYS A 179 -14.81 2.20 -3.17
N ASP A 180 -14.67 3.19 -2.29
CA ASP A 180 -15.65 3.52 -1.23
C ASP A 180 -15.96 2.34 -0.29
N GLY A 181 -14.96 1.50 0.01
CA GLY A 181 -15.13 0.34 0.89
C GLY A 181 -16.05 -0.74 0.32
N ALA A 182 -16.22 -0.79 -1.01
CA ALA A 182 -17.11 -1.77 -1.64
C ALA A 182 -16.61 -3.21 -1.46
N PRO A 183 -17.51 -4.19 -1.30
CA PRO A 183 -17.15 -5.59 -1.20
C PRO A 183 -16.62 -6.17 -2.53
N VAL A 184 -15.86 -7.26 -2.43
CA VAL A 184 -15.33 -8.02 -3.58
C VAL A 184 -16.29 -9.18 -3.91
N ASP A 185 -17.41 -8.87 -4.55
CA ASP A 185 -18.49 -9.83 -4.78
C ASP A 185 -18.49 -10.46 -6.17
N SER A 186 -18.01 -9.74 -7.18
CA SER A 186 -18.03 -10.19 -8.56
C SER A 186 -16.72 -10.88 -8.97
N LEU A 187 -16.80 -11.79 -9.94
CA LEU A 187 -15.60 -12.39 -10.54
C LEU A 187 -14.65 -11.31 -11.09
N MET A 188 -15.19 -10.24 -11.67
CA MET A 188 -14.40 -9.12 -12.19
C MET A 188 -13.58 -8.46 -11.08
N GLN A 189 -14.18 -8.15 -9.92
CA GLN A 189 -13.48 -7.58 -8.79
C GLN A 189 -12.41 -8.54 -8.23
N LYS A 190 -12.73 -9.84 -8.14
CA LYS A 190 -11.77 -10.86 -7.72
C LYS A 190 -10.58 -10.97 -8.66
N MET A 191 -10.80 -10.81 -9.96
CA MET A 191 -9.71 -10.77 -10.94
C MET A 191 -8.86 -9.50 -10.81
N ILE A 192 -9.47 -8.34 -10.51
CA ILE A 192 -8.76 -7.08 -10.21
C ILE A 192 -7.82 -7.28 -9.03
N CYS A 193 -8.22 -8.02 -8.01
CA CYS A 193 -7.41 -8.29 -6.82
C CYS A 193 -6.06 -8.97 -7.13
N LEU A 194 -5.92 -9.64 -8.27
CA LEU A 194 -4.63 -10.21 -8.69
C LEU A 194 -3.52 -9.15 -8.81
N ALA A 195 -3.89 -7.91 -9.13
CA ALA A 195 -2.97 -6.79 -9.19
C ALA A 195 -2.42 -6.37 -7.81
N ALA A 196 -3.05 -6.80 -6.71
CA ALA A 196 -2.62 -6.47 -5.35
C ALA A 196 -1.20 -7.01 -5.02
N ALA A 197 -0.74 -8.04 -5.74
CA ALA A 197 0.64 -8.49 -5.64
C ALA A 197 1.66 -7.42 -6.03
N TYR A 198 1.29 -6.48 -6.91
CA TYR A 198 2.11 -5.34 -7.37
C TYR A 198 1.85 -4.04 -6.60
N ALA A 199 0.95 -4.05 -5.64
CA ALA A 199 0.53 -2.87 -4.89
C ALA A 199 0.68 -3.02 -3.36
N PRO A 200 1.79 -3.61 -2.83
CA PRO A 200 2.00 -3.63 -1.39
C PRO A 200 2.23 -2.20 -0.88
N LEU A 201 1.60 -1.87 0.25
CA LEU A 201 1.82 -0.61 0.97
C LEU A 201 2.66 -0.82 2.23
N ASP A 202 2.71 -2.04 2.73
CA ASP A 202 3.58 -2.56 3.77
C ASP A 202 3.64 -4.08 3.73
N GLY A 203 4.52 -4.68 4.51
CA GLY A 203 4.59 -6.14 4.61
C GLY A 203 5.83 -6.64 5.33
N ILE A 204 5.90 -7.96 5.47
CA ILE A 204 7.04 -8.71 6.00
C ILE A 204 7.31 -9.92 5.13
N ASN A 205 8.58 -10.26 4.93
CA ASN A 205 8.97 -11.48 4.24
C ASN A 205 9.48 -12.59 5.20
N GLU A 206 9.70 -13.78 4.68
CA GLU A 206 10.15 -14.93 5.47
C GLU A 206 11.61 -14.82 5.98
N ALA A 207 12.40 -13.86 5.49
CA ALA A 207 13.69 -13.52 6.08
C ALA A 207 13.55 -12.65 7.35
N GLY A 208 12.40 -12.02 7.55
CA GLY A 208 12.13 -11.09 8.65
C GLY A 208 12.43 -9.64 8.28
N VAL A 209 12.48 -9.32 6.99
CA VAL A 209 12.53 -7.94 6.49
C VAL A 209 11.12 -7.41 6.35
N SER A 210 10.84 -6.26 6.95
CA SER A 210 9.58 -5.52 6.83
C SER A 210 9.83 -4.16 6.18
N CYS A 211 8.88 -3.68 5.40
CA CYS A 211 8.94 -2.37 4.78
C CYS A 211 7.56 -1.71 4.70
N GLY A 212 7.54 -0.38 4.58
CA GLY A 212 6.32 0.40 4.41
C GLY A 212 6.56 1.69 3.63
N ILE A 213 5.49 2.18 2.99
CA ILE A 213 5.47 3.43 2.24
C ILE A 213 4.69 4.50 2.99
N TYR A 214 5.14 5.74 2.95
CA TYR A 214 4.55 6.87 3.66
C TYR A 214 4.53 8.08 2.73
N MET A 215 3.36 8.69 2.58
CA MET A 215 3.26 9.94 1.83
C MET A 215 4.00 11.06 2.55
N THR A 216 4.75 11.86 1.81
CA THR A 216 5.49 13.01 2.34
C THR A 216 4.90 14.33 1.89
N TYR A 217 4.97 15.32 2.76
CA TYR A 217 4.57 16.70 2.50
C TYR A 217 5.81 17.58 2.66
N GLN A 218 6.27 18.12 1.55
CA GLN A 218 7.61 18.69 1.42
C GLN A 218 7.66 20.20 1.57
N GLY A 219 6.55 20.89 1.42
CA GLY A 219 6.50 22.35 1.47
C GLY A 219 5.60 22.91 2.57
N PRO A 220 5.67 24.23 2.83
CA PRO A 220 4.96 24.89 3.91
C PRO A 220 3.44 24.79 3.81
N ASP A 221 2.91 24.68 2.60
CA ASP A 221 1.48 24.54 2.32
C ASP A 221 1.04 23.08 2.06
N GLY A 222 1.89 22.11 2.42
CA GLY A 222 1.63 20.70 2.17
C GLY A 222 1.89 20.31 0.70
N GLU A 223 2.83 20.98 0.07
CA GLU A 223 3.27 20.67 -1.29
C GLU A 223 3.80 19.26 -1.40
N VAL A 224 3.56 18.65 -2.54
CA VAL A 224 4.00 17.30 -2.89
C VAL A 224 4.77 17.37 -4.18
N THR A 225 6.03 16.92 -4.17
CA THR A 225 6.85 16.82 -5.37
C THR A 225 7.20 15.35 -5.58
N ALA A 226 6.57 14.73 -6.56
CA ALA A 226 6.84 13.35 -6.91
C ALA A 226 8.29 13.15 -7.35
N THR A 227 8.88 12.06 -6.92
CA THR A 227 10.16 11.59 -7.45
C THR A 227 9.93 11.02 -8.84
N ASP A 228 10.72 11.46 -9.80
CA ASP A 228 10.69 11.01 -11.19
C ASP A 228 12.13 11.03 -11.72
N GLN A 229 12.91 10.01 -11.34
CA GLN A 229 14.31 9.91 -11.74
C GLN A 229 14.39 9.43 -13.19
N ASN A 230 15.38 9.92 -13.91
CA ASN A 230 15.59 9.57 -15.31
C ASN A 230 17.09 9.47 -15.57
N THR A 231 17.66 8.35 -15.13
CA THR A 231 19.06 8.01 -15.38
C THR A 231 19.16 6.83 -16.37
N GLU A 232 20.28 6.13 -16.40
CA GLU A 232 20.43 4.90 -17.22
C GLU A 232 20.09 3.60 -16.42
N LYS A 233 19.56 3.75 -15.19
CA LYS A 233 19.17 2.60 -14.37
C LYS A 233 17.81 2.07 -14.83
N PRO A 234 17.49 0.80 -14.52
CA PRO A 234 16.13 0.28 -14.65
C PRO A 234 15.17 0.99 -13.67
N ASP A 235 13.87 0.93 -13.97
CA ASP A 235 12.83 1.73 -13.36
C ASP A 235 11.98 0.95 -12.37
N LEU A 236 11.55 1.61 -11.28
CA LEU A 236 10.55 1.08 -10.36
C LEU A 236 9.55 2.18 -9.98
N THR A 237 8.30 1.79 -9.85
CA THR A 237 7.30 2.64 -9.19
C THR A 237 7.31 2.41 -7.68
N SER A 238 6.67 3.28 -6.92
CA SER A 238 6.64 3.25 -5.45
C SER A 238 6.28 1.88 -4.89
N THR A 239 5.23 1.24 -5.41
CA THR A 239 4.76 -0.05 -4.89
C THR A 239 5.57 -1.24 -5.41
N THR A 240 6.11 -1.15 -6.63
CA THR A 240 6.96 -2.21 -7.18
C THR A 240 8.31 -2.26 -6.49
N MET A 241 8.80 -1.12 -5.96
CA MET A 241 9.98 -1.09 -5.10
C MET A 241 9.73 -1.87 -3.79
N LEU A 242 8.58 -1.69 -3.12
CA LEU A 242 8.25 -2.50 -1.95
C LEU A 242 8.15 -3.99 -2.31
N ARG A 243 7.56 -4.32 -3.46
CA ARG A 243 7.49 -5.71 -3.93
C ARG A 243 8.87 -6.30 -4.13
N MET A 244 9.80 -5.53 -4.72
CA MET A 244 11.19 -5.94 -4.90
C MET A 244 11.87 -6.21 -3.55
N ILE A 245 11.73 -5.31 -2.58
CA ILE A 245 12.30 -5.50 -1.23
C ILE A 245 11.75 -6.77 -0.59
N LEU A 246 10.43 -6.98 -0.62
CA LEU A 246 9.79 -8.15 -0.02
C LEU A 246 10.19 -9.47 -0.70
N ASP A 247 10.48 -9.45 -2.00
CA ASP A 247 10.84 -10.64 -2.75
C ASP A 247 12.32 -11.01 -2.67
N TYR A 248 13.22 -10.01 -2.57
CA TYR A 248 14.64 -10.25 -2.78
C TYR A 248 15.55 -9.86 -1.62
N ALA A 249 15.10 -9.01 -0.69
CA ALA A 249 15.97 -8.56 0.41
C ALA A 249 15.89 -9.49 1.63
N GLY A 250 17.04 -9.97 2.08
CA GLY A 250 17.18 -10.76 3.32
C GLY A 250 17.63 -9.92 4.52
N SER A 251 18.02 -8.65 4.30
CA SER A 251 18.40 -7.68 5.32
C SER A 251 18.10 -6.25 4.89
N VAL A 252 18.25 -5.29 5.81
CA VAL A 252 18.13 -3.86 5.51
C VAL A 252 19.20 -3.42 4.51
N GLU A 253 20.44 -3.88 4.68
CA GLU A 253 21.53 -3.55 3.76
C GLU A 253 21.27 -4.06 2.34
N GLU A 254 20.72 -5.28 2.21
CA GLU A 254 20.35 -5.82 0.91
C GLU A 254 19.19 -5.03 0.28
N ALA A 255 18.21 -4.61 1.08
CA ALA A 255 17.11 -3.77 0.60
C ALA A 255 17.61 -2.43 0.06
N VAL A 256 18.51 -1.74 0.80
CA VAL A 256 19.11 -0.48 0.35
C VAL A 256 19.93 -0.70 -0.92
N ALA A 257 20.80 -1.72 -0.95
CA ALA A 257 21.64 -2.02 -2.10
C ALA A 257 20.82 -2.37 -3.36
N LEU A 258 19.64 -2.98 -3.20
CA LEU A 258 18.70 -3.20 -4.30
C LEU A 258 18.10 -1.89 -4.80
N VAL A 259 17.59 -1.06 -3.89
CA VAL A 259 16.95 0.21 -4.24
C VAL A 259 17.91 1.16 -4.98
N GLU A 260 19.17 1.21 -4.56
CA GLU A 260 20.21 2.02 -5.20
C GLU A 260 20.47 1.67 -6.68
N GLN A 261 20.06 0.51 -7.14
CA GLN A 261 20.26 0.05 -8.53
C GLN A 261 19.18 0.52 -9.50
N TYR A 262 18.12 1.16 -9.00
CA TYR A 262 16.95 1.54 -9.80
C TYR A 262 16.69 3.03 -9.73
N ASP A 263 16.02 3.55 -10.75
CA ASP A 263 15.37 4.86 -10.73
C ASP A 263 13.97 4.71 -10.13
N LEU A 264 13.60 5.65 -9.26
CA LEU A 264 12.27 5.68 -8.66
C LEU A 264 11.36 6.65 -9.41
N HIS A 265 10.15 6.18 -9.69
CA HIS A 265 9.04 6.95 -10.24
C HIS A 265 7.85 6.87 -9.28
N ASP A 266 7.57 7.96 -8.58
CA ASP A 266 6.49 7.95 -7.59
C ASP A 266 5.12 7.78 -8.23
N SER A 267 4.36 6.81 -7.70
CA SER A 267 3.01 6.49 -8.15
C SER A 267 2.04 7.64 -7.87
N ALA A 268 1.01 7.78 -8.70
CA ALA A 268 -0.08 8.74 -8.56
C ALA A 268 0.36 10.21 -8.48
N ASN A 269 1.54 10.54 -9.01
CA ASN A 269 2.14 11.89 -8.94
C ASN A 269 2.17 12.44 -7.50
N THR A 270 2.51 11.57 -6.55
CA THR A 270 2.58 11.84 -5.11
C THR A 270 4.01 11.62 -4.64
N SER A 271 4.41 12.19 -3.53
CA SER A 271 5.75 11.98 -2.96
C SER A 271 5.69 11.00 -1.81
N PHE A 272 6.68 10.10 -1.77
CA PHE A 272 6.79 9.10 -0.72
C PHE A 272 8.19 9.03 -0.14
N HIS A 273 8.25 8.57 1.11
CA HIS A 273 9.45 8.01 1.71
C HIS A 273 9.14 6.63 2.28
N TYR A 274 10.17 5.92 2.69
CA TYR A 274 10.04 4.50 3.00
C TYR A 274 10.83 4.17 4.26
N MET A 275 10.35 3.16 4.98
CA MET A 275 11.07 2.60 6.12
C MET A 275 11.21 1.10 5.92
N VAL A 276 12.42 0.59 6.17
CA VAL A 276 12.75 -0.83 6.13
C VAL A 276 13.35 -1.22 7.46
N ALA A 277 13.02 -2.40 7.97
CA ALA A 277 13.61 -2.96 9.19
C ALA A 277 13.77 -4.47 9.07
N ASP A 278 14.70 -5.06 9.81
CA ASP A 278 14.92 -6.49 9.82
C ASP A 278 15.02 -7.11 11.22
N SER A 279 15.11 -8.43 11.27
CA SER A 279 15.14 -9.20 12.51
C SER A 279 16.39 -9.02 13.35
N THR A 280 17.44 -8.37 12.83
CA THR A 280 18.64 -8.03 13.61
C THR A 280 18.43 -6.79 14.46
N GLY A 281 17.42 -5.98 14.15
CA GLY A 281 17.12 -4.68 14.74
C GLY A 281 17.68 -3.52 13.93
N LYS A 282 18.32 -3.79 12.79
CA LYS A 282 18.68 -2.75 11.83
C LYS A 282 17.43 -2.18 11.21
N SER A 283 17.44 -0.87 10.98
CA SER A 283 16.40 -0.19 10.19
C SER A 283 16.99 0.96 9.38
N ALA A 284 16.28 1.37 8.34
CA ALA A 284 16.64 2.51 7.50
C ALA A 284 15.40 3.26 7.05
N ILE A 285 15.49 4.58 6.99
CA ILE A 285 14.54 5.46 6.30
C ILE A 285 15.17 5.88 4.98
N LEU A 286 14.41 5.75 3.89
CA LEU A 286 14.82 6.09 2.55
C LEU A 286 14.00 7.29 2.08
N GLU A 287 14.67 8.38 1.74
CA GLU A 287 14.04 9.63 1.27
C GLU A 287 14.67 10.11 -0.02
N TRP A 288 13.84 10.54 -0.96
CA TRP A 288 14.29 11.22 -2.16
C TRP A 288 14.07 12.72 -1.98
N VAL A 289 15.17 13.44 -1.83
CA VAL A 289 15.17 14.89 -1.63
C VAL A 289 15.80 15.61 -2.83
N ALA A 290 15.65 16.93 -2.90
CA ALA A 290 16.28 17.69 -3.94
C ALA A 290 17.79 17.46 -3.94
N ALA A 291 18.35 17.16 -5.11
CA ALA A 291 19.79 16.92 -5.25
C ALA A 291 20.57 18.23 -5.02
N GLU A 292 21.71 18.14 -4.36
CA GLU A 292 22.68 19.23 -4.26
C GLU A 292 23.48 19.35 -5.58
N ASP A 293 22.81 19.70 -6.66
CA ASP A 293 23.40 19.81 -8.01
C ASP A 293 23.24 21.23 -8.54
N GLU A 294 24.33 22.00 -8.61
CA GLU A 294 24.34 23.36 -9.14
C GLU A 294 23.84 23.45 -10.61
N THR A 295 23.77 22.33 -11.31
CA THR A 295 23.23 22.25 -12.68
C THR A 295 21.74 22.02 -12.73
N ASP A 296 21.10 21.65 -11.61
CA ASP A 296 19.67 21.48 -11.47
C ASP A 296 19.00 22.83 -11.24
N THR A 297 18.75 23.55 -12.34
CA THR A 297 18.21 24.92 -12.29
C THR A 297 16.72 24.99 -12.00
N ASP A 298 16.02 23.87 -12.08
CA ASP A 298 14.56 23.76 -11.85
C ASP A 298 14.21 22.95 -10.58
N GLY A 299 15.21 22.41 -9.87
CA GLY A 299 15.03 21.70 -8.60
C GLY A 299 14.29 20.38 -8.72
N THR A 300 14.31 19.76 -9.91
CA THR A 300 13.55 18.53 -10.18
C THR A 300 14.34 17.26 -9.93
N LYS A 301 15.68 17.34 -9.90
CA LYS A 301 16.53 16.20 -9.62
C LYS A 301 16.38 15.76 -8.18
N ARG A 302 16.19 14.47 -7.98
CA ARG A 302 16.08 13.83 -6.66
C ARG A 302 17.25 12.89 -6.45
N GLU A 303 17.79 12.91 -5.23
CA GLU A 303 18.78 11.94 -4.76
C GLU A 303 18.25 11.15 -3.58
N LEU A 304 18.64 9.88 -3.51
CA LEU A 304 18.33 9.01 -2.37
C LEU A 304 19.22 9.37 -1.19
N LYS A 305 18.60 9.69 -0.06
CA LYS A 305 19.23 9.73 1.27
C LYS A 305 18.77 8.51 2.06
N VAL A 306 19.71 7.86 2.72
CA VAL A 306 19.48 6.68 3.56
C VAL A 306 19.91 6.99 4.97
N TYR A 307 18.98 6.86 5.92
CA TYR A 307 19.22 7.12 7.33
C TYR A 307 19.04 5.84 8.13
N TYR A 308 20.16 5.24 8.52
CA TYR A 308 20.14 4.06 9.37
C TYR A 308 19.84 4.41 10.82
N ASN A 309 19.31 3.44 11.59
CA ASN A 309 19.03 3.63 13.02
C ASN A 309 20.27 3.77 13.92
N ASP A 310 21.44 3.53 13.38
CA ASP A 310 22.75 3.78 14.01
C ASP A 310 23.46 5.01 13.42
N ASP A 311 22.77 5.87 12.68
CA ASP A 311 23.32 7.09 12.09
C ASP A 311 23.13 8.27 13.07
N ASP A 312 24.25 8.75 13.64
CA ASP A 312 24.26 9.87 14.59
C ASP A 312 23.77 11.20 14.00
N ALA A 313 23.81 11.36 12.68
CA ALA A 313 23.42 12.60 12.01
C ALA A 313 21.92 12.93 12.15
N VAL A 314 21.08 11.91 12.24
CA VAL A 314 19.61 12.06 12.33
C VAL A 314 19.11 11.94 13.77
N LEU A 315 19.76 11.10 14.58
CA LEU A 315 19.28 10.72 15.91
C LEU A 315 19.94 11.51 17.03
N GLY A 316 20.98 12.31 16.73
CA GLY A 316 21.84 12.95 17.73
C GLY A 316 22.70 11.92 18.45
N GLU A 317 23.53 12.41 19.40
CA GLU A 317 24.44 11.55 20.20
C GLU A 317 23.66 10.63 21.17
N LYS A 318 22.82 9.72 20.65
CA LYS A 318 22.20 8.66 21.42
C LYS A 318 23.11 7.45 21.35
N GLU A 319 23.61 6.98 22.50
CA GLU A 319 24.47 5.80 22.60
C GLU A 319 23.79 4.55 21.97
N ALA A 320 24.55 3.83 21.18
CA ALA A 320 24.17 3.03 20.03
C ALA A 320 23.50 1.65 20.28
N GLU A 321 23.16 1.23 21.47
CA GLU A 321 22.78 -0.18 21.66
C GLU A 321 21.31 -0.51 21.36
N ASN A 322 20.40 0.46 21.31
CA ASN A 322 18.98 0.22 20.99
C ASN A 322 18.34 1.45 20.33
N GLN A 323 18.85 1.88 19.19
CA GLN A 323 18.26 3.00 18.49
C GLN A 323 17.03 2.56 17.72
N PHE A 324 15.90 3.23 17.96
CA PHE A 324 14.65 2.99 17.28
C PHE A 324 14.38 4.11 16.30
N GLN A 325 13.75 3.78 15.19
CA GLN A 325 13.33 4.78 14.21
C GLN A 325 11.81 4.91 14.19
N TYR A 326 11.37 6.12 13.92
CA TYR A 326 9.98 6.51 13.77
C TYR A 326 9.82 7.26 12.46
N ILE A 327 8.65 7.14 11.83
CA ILE A 327 8.35 7.80 10.57
C ILE A 327 6.87 8.18 10.53
N THR A 328 6.56 9.37 9.98
CA THR A 328 5.19 9.80 9.70
C THR A 328 5.08 10.40 8.32
N ASN A 329 4.72 11.67 8.16
CA ASN A 329 4.45 12.26 6.85
C ASN A 329 5.32 13.49 6.53
N TYR A 330 6.39 13.71 7.27
CA TYR A 330 7.38 14.76 6.99
C TYR A 330 8.75 14.17 6.69
N ILE A 331 9.54 14.88 5.92
CA ILE A 331 10.91 14.51 5.56
C ILE A 331 11.79 14.60 6.81
N VAL A 332 12.49 13.52 7.15
CA VAL A 332 13.38 13.46 8.33
C VAL A 332 14.78 13.98 8.04
N THR A 333 15.13 14.17 6.76
CA THR A 333 16.42 14.75 6.35
C THR A 333 16.73 16.01 7.16
N PRO A 334 17.89 16.08 7.84
CA PRO A 334 18.28 17.26 8.60
C PRO A 334 18.26 18.53 7.77
N ASP A 335 17.87 19.63 8.40
CA ASP A 335 17.80 20.97 7.78
C ASP A 335 16.91 21.09 6.53
N TYR A 336 16.08 20.07 6.25
CA TYR A 336 15.15 20.08 5.12
C TYR A 336 14.08 21.19 5.26
N TYR A 337 13.54 21.39 6.46
CA TYR A 337 12.54 22.42 6.74
C TYR A 337 13.18 23.64 7.40
N SER A 338 12.68 24.83 7.07
CA SER A 338 12.98 26.02 7.86
C SER A 338 12.30 25.94 9.25
N ALA A 339 12.77 26.77 10.21
CA ALA A 339 12.31 26.70 11.60
C ALA A 339 10.80 26.95 11.78
N ASP A 340 10.18 27.68 10.84
CA ASP A 340 8.78 28.07 10.90
C ASP A 340 7.85 27.16 10.07
N GLU A 341 8.40 26.17 9.36
CA GLU A 341 7.61 25.29 8.51
C GLU A 341 6.93 24.18 9.29
N HIS A 342 5.70 23.90 8.90
CA HIS A 342 4.89 22.84 9.50
C HIS A 342 5.35 21.47 9.00
N LYS A 343 5.75 20.59 9.92
CA LYS A 343 6.08 19.19 9.66
C LYS A 343 4.83 18.33 9.86
N LYS A 344 4.20 17.86 8.78
CA LYS A 344 2.96 17.09 8.87
C LYS A 344 3.18 15.76 9.58
N GLY A 345 2.46 15.54 10.68
CA GLY A 345 2.55 14.33 11.51
C GLY A 345 3.69 14.34 12.53
N LEU A 346 4.39 15.48 12.73
CA LEU A 346 5.39 15.61 13.78
C LEU A 346 4.81 15.33 15.17
N ASP A 347 3.58 15.78 15.42
CA ASP A 347 2.84 15.55 16.65
C ASP A 347 2.64 14.05 16.97
N ARG A 348 2.35 13.23 15.95
CA ARG A 348 2.28 11.77 16.09
C ARG A 348 3.65 11.12 16.23
N TYR A 349 4.64 11.65 15.53
CA TYR A 349 6.03 11.21 15.66
C TYR A 349 6.52 11.36 17.09
N GLU A 350 6.35 12.54 17.67
CA GLU A 350 6.74 12.85 19.06
C GLU A 350 5.98 12.00 20.09
N GLU A 351 4.71 11.69 19.83
CA GLU A 351 3.93 10.81 20.72
C GLU A 351 4.41 9.36 20.63
N ILE A 352 4.74 8.84 19.45
CA ILE A 352 5.34 7.51 19.27
C ILE A 352 6.67 7.45 20.03
N GLU A 353 7.55 8.42 19.82
CA GLU A 353 8.84 8.50 20.50
C GLU A 353 8.65 8.53 22.02
N ARG A 354 7.75 9.37 22.51
CA ARG A 354 7.44 9.46 23.93
C ARG A 354 6.95 8.13 24.52
N MET A 355 6.07 7.42 23.81
CA MET A 355 5.50 6.16 24.29
C MET A 355 6.51 5.01 24.29
N ILE A 356 7.47 5.04 23.37
CA ILE A 356 8.50 4.01 23.25
C ILE A 356 9.69 4.29 24.16
N ASN A 357 10.11 5.56 24.32
CA ASN A 357 11.35 5.91 25.03
C ASN A 357 11.18 6.50 26.42
N SER A 358 10.02 7.07 26.79
CA SER A 358 10.01 7.97 27.93
C SER A 358 8.77 8.00 28.82
N ASP A 359 8.00 6.94 28.90
CA ASP A 359 6.88 6.91 29.84
C ASP A 359 7.32 6.71 31.32
N GLY A 360 8.62 6.81 31.58
CA GLY A 360 9.19 6.64 32.92
C GLY A 360 9.26 5.19 33.40
N THR A 361 8.70 4.26 32.64
CA THR A 361 8.74 2.82 32.93
C THR A 361 9.57 2.06 31.91
N ASN A 362 9.88 2.71 30.79
CA ASN A 362 10.62 2.13 29.68
C ASN A 362 11.93 2.87 29.50
N THR A 363 12.99 2.23 29.87
CA THR A 363 14.33 2.63 29.50
C THR A 363 14.64 1.92 28.18
N ASP A 364 15.11 2.66 27.20
CA ASP A 364 15.78 2.12 26.01
C ASP A 364 14.90 1.44 24.95
N GLY A 365 13.63 1.85 24.80
CA GLY A 365 12.75 1.35 23.73
C GLY A 365 12.33 -0.11 23.86
N VAL A 366 12.45 -0.70 25.04
CA VAL A 366 11.98 -2.06 25.32
C VAL A 366 10.48 -2.01 25.62
N VAL A 367 9.68 -2.55 24.72
CA VAL A 367 8.22 -2.55 24.83
C VAL A 367 7.66 -3.96 24.69
N THR A 368 6.58 -4.25 25.42
CA THR A 368 5.83 -5.49 25.19
C THR A 368 5.03 -5.41 23.90
N LYS A 369 4.58 -6.55 23.39
CA LYS A 369 3.68 -6.63 22.25
C LYS A 369 2.41 -5.78 22.46
N GLU A 370 1.83 -5.87 23.66
CA GLU A 370 0.64 -5.11 24.05
C GLU A 370 0.91 -3.61 24.04
N LYS A 371 2.09 -3.18 24.53
CA LYS A 371 2.48 -1.77 24.49
C LYS A 371 2.70 -1.29 23.06
N ALA A 372 3.30 -2.10 22.19
CA ALA A 372 3.45 -1.76 20.78
C ALA A 372 2.10 -1.61 20.08
N LEU A 373 1.12 -2.47 20.37
CA LEU A 373 -0.26 -2.31 19.88
C LEU A 373 -0.94 -1.06 20.47
N GLU A 374 -0.73 -0.73 21.75
CA GLU A 374 -1.22 0.50 22.38
C GLU A 374 -0.65 1.76 21.70
N VAL A 375 0.62 1.74 21.26
CA VAL A 375 1.20 2.84 20.48
C VAL A 375 0.43 3.02 19.18
N LEU A 376 0.23 1.93 18.41
CA LEU A 376 -0.55 1.98 17.16
C LEU A 376 -1.97 2.51 17.37
N GLU A 377 -2.65 2.02 18.39
CA GLU A 377 -3.98 2.49 18.77
C GLU A 377 -4.01 3.97 19.13
N THR A 378 -3.02 4.43 19.93
CA THR A 378 -2.98 5.80 20.42
C THR A 378 -2.81 6.83 19.30
N VAL A 379 -1.99 6.52 18.29
CA VAL A 379 -1.76 7.39 17.13
C VAL A 379 -2.63 7.04 15.94
N GLY A 380 -3.59 6.11 16.10
CA GLY A 380 -4.62 5.80 15.10
C GLY A 380 -5.45 7.03 14.76
N ARG A 381 -5.81 7.20 13.50
CA ARG A 381 -6.33 8.46 12.93
C ARG A 381 -7.57 8.99 13.65
N ARG A 382 -8.58 8.17 13.91
CA ARG A 382 -9.81 8.60 14.60
C ARG A 382 -9.53 9.00 16.03
N LYS A 383 -8.76 8.18 16.77
CA LYS A 383 -8.40 8.42 18.16
C LYS A 383 -7.55 9.68 18.28
N TRP A 384 -6.57 9.84 17.37
CA TRP A 384 -5.70 11.02 17.32
C TRP A 384 -6.46 12.30 17.00
N ASP A 385 -7.29 12.29 15.96
CA ASP A 385 -8.08 13.45 15.57
C ASP A 385 -9.09 13.84 16.66
N SER A 386 -9.76 12.86 17.29
CA SER A 386 -10.68 13.11 18.41
C SER A 386 -9.96 13.76 19.60
N ARG A 387 -8.77 13.26 19.96
CA ARG A 387 -7.94 13.81 21.04
C ARG A 387 -7.54 15.26 20.77
N ASN A 388 -7.34 15.62 19.52
CA ASN A 388 -6.94 16.97 19.08
C ASN A 388 -8.12 17.85 18.66
N GLY A 389 -9.36 17.47 18.99
CA GLY A 389 -10.56 18.25 18.75
C GLY A 389 -11.02 18.31 17.28
N LYS A 390 -10.55 17.39 16.44
CA LYS A 390 -10.90 17.25 15.02
C LYS A 390 -11.92 16.13 14.84
N SER A 391 -13.12 16.27 15.38
CA SER A 391 -14.14 15.21 15.38
C SER A 391 -14.77 14.89 14.02
N ASP A 392 -14.54 15.70 12.98
CA ASP A 392 -15.18 15.56 11.66
C ASP A 392 -14.23 15.04 10.57
N SER A 393 -13.09 14.49 10.95
CA SER A 393 -12.17 13.88 10.01
C SER A 393 -12.83 12.64 9.38
N ASN A 394 -12.92 12.60 8.06
CA ASN A 394 -13.31 11.39 7.31
C ASN A 394 -12.16 10.36 7.22
N GLY A 395 -11.02 10.69 7.80
CA GLY A 395 -9.87 9.81 7.83
C GLY A 395 -10.02 8.72 8.89
N ILE A 396 -9.51 7.56 8.58
CA ILE A 396 -9.48 6.38 9.44
C ILE A 396 -8.11 5.69 9.28
N THR A 397 -7.60 5.07 10.33
CA THR A 397 -6.56 4.06 10.15
C THR A 397 -7.24 2.78 9.63
N VAL A 398 -7.09 2.55 8.33
CA VAL A 398 -7.72 1.41 7.64
C VAL A 398 -7.19 0.09 8.19
N TRP A 399 -5.88 0.07 8.49
CA TRP A 399 -5.28 -1.02 9.27
C TRP A 399 -4.12 -0.53 10.13
N SER A 400 -3.93 -1.26 11.22
CA SER A 400 -2.71 -1.26 12.02
C SER A 400 -2.09 -2.65 11.96
N ALA A 401 -0.80 -2.72 11.63
CA ALA A 401 -0.07 -3.98 11.61
C ALA A 401 1.13 -3.93 12.55
N LEU A 402 1.29 -4.95 13.37
CA LEU A 402 2.48 -5.19 14.17
C LEU A 402 3.19 -6.42 13.63
N TYR A 403 4.25 -6.20 12.87
CA TYR A 403 5.10 -7.25 12.34
C TYR A 403 6.15 -7.66 13.38
N ASP A 404 6.15 -8.93 13.73
CA ASP A 404 7.20 -9.56 14.53
C ASP A 404 8.29 -10.06 13.59
N LEU A 405 9.37 -9.30 13.49
CA LEU A 405 10.48 -9.55 12.57
C LEU A 405 11.26 -10.80 12.94
N THR A 406 11.32 -11.12 14.25
CA THR A 406 12.04 -12.28 14.78
C THR A 406 11.30 -13.58 14.47
N ASN A 407 9.99 -13.62 14.75
CA ASN A 407 9.15 -14.81 14.56
C ASN A 407 8.46 -14.84 13.17
N LYS A 408 8.56 -13.74 12.38
CA LYS A 408 8.02 -13.63 11.02
C LYS A 408 6.51 -13.81 10.98
N THR A 409 5.84 -13.15 11.90
CA THR A 409 4.39 -13.13 12.05
C THR A 409 3.87 -11.70 12.08
N ALA A 410 2.57 -11.52 11.89
CA ALA A 410 1.92 -10.23 12.01
C ALA A 410 0.67 -10.34 12.89
N VAL A 411 0.38 -9.29 13.63
CA VAL A 411 -0.95 -9.00 14.15
C VAL A 411 -1.48 -7.83 13.35
N TRP A 412 -2.65 -8.00 12.77
CA TRP A 412 -3.26 -7.03 11.89
C TRP A 412 -4.64 -6.63 12.43
N VAL A 413 -4.87 -5.33 12.66
CA VAL A 413 -6.09 -4.79 13.25
C VAL A 413 -6.80 -3.93 12.22
N SER A 414 -8.06 -4.28 11.97
CA SER A 414 -8.91 -3.59 11.01
C SER A 414 -9.53 -2.32 11.61
N ASN A 415 -9.46 -1.21 10.87
CA ASN A 415 -10.29 -0.03 11.08
C ASN A 415 -10.28 0.54 12.51
N GLU A 416 -9.14 0.47 13.20
CA GLU A 416 -8.95 0.92 14.59
C GLU A 416 -9.81 0.16 15.63
N GLU A 417 -10.27 -1.05 15.31
CA GLU A 417 -11.12 -1.85 16.20
C GLU A 417 -10.28 -2.78 17.10
N PHE A 418 -9.35 -2.22 17.89
CA PHE A 418 -8.43 -2.99 18.76
C PHE A 418 -9.12 -3.82 19.83
N ASP A 419 -10.28 -3.40 20.31
CA ASP A 419 -11.08 -4.10 21.32
C ASP A 419 -12.03 -5.17 20.73
N ASN A 420 -12.11 -5.26 19.39
CA ASN A 420 -12.97 -6.21 18.70
C ASN A 420 -12.15 -7.42 18.22
N PRO A 421 -12.29 -8.60 18.85
CA PRO A 421 -11.51 -9.78 18.44
C PRO A 421 -11.80 -10.24 17.00
N ASP A 422 -12.97 -9.91 16.44
CA ASP A 422 -13.32 -10.25 15.05
C ASP A 422 -12.62 -9.30 14.03
N ALA A 423 -12.05 -8.19 14.48
CA ALA A 423 -11.30 -7.23 13.67
C ALA A 423 -9.78 -7.45 13.76
N VAL A 424 -9.31 -8.41 14.54
CA VAL A 424 -7.90 -8.75 14.75
C VAL A 424 -7.59 -10.06 14.04
N VAL A 425 -6.61 -10.02 13.13
CA VAL A 425 -6.18 -11.15 12.28
C VAL A 425 -4.74 -11.54 12.59
#